data_92061088c4c9c8109d93bf92064f0228
#
_entry.id   92061088c4c9c8109d93bf92064f0228
#
_cell.length_a   1.000
_cell.length_b   1.000
_cell.length_c   1.000
_cell.angle_alpha   90.00
_cell.angle_beta   90.00
_cell.angle_gamma   90.00
#
_symmetry.space_group_name_H-M   'P 1'
#
loop_
_entity.id
_entity.type
_entity.pdbx_description
1 polymer ?
#
loop_
_entity_poly.entity_id
_entity_poly.type
_entity_poly.pdbx_seq_one_letter_code
_entity_poly.pdbx_strand_id
1 'polypeptide(L)'
;MAWKRPLLLVFAGLPGAGKSTLAREVARVLGAVWLRVDTIEASLLKAGLVRSFETGLAAYVVARDVAEDRLQLGGDVLIDAVNGVEPARTMWRELAEGCHADRRIVEVVCPSLEEHRRRVESRGSATPPLPAPTWDEVRTREYVPWDEPVLQVDGTLPLPENVSKVLGYCALTSRSSPRRTP
;
A
#
# COMPACT_ATOMS: atom_id res chain seq x y z
N MET A 1 -19.37 16.70 18.19
CA MET A 1 -19.03 15.36 17.62
C MET A 1 -17.53 15.28 17.48
N ALA A 2 -16.85 14.34 18.16
CA ALA A 2 -15.42 14.11 17.91
C ALA A 2 -15.29 13.42 16.55
N TRP A 3 -14.67 14.07 15.59
CA TRP A 3 -14.39 13.51 14.26
C TRP A 3 -13.38 12.37 14.42
N LYS A 4 -13.72 11.18 13.92
CA LYS A 4 -12.78 10.07 13.83
C LYS A 4 -11.63 10.51 12.93
N ARG A 5 -10.37 10.32 13.35
CA ARG A 5 -9.23 10.56 12.48
C ARG A 5 -9.33 9.68 11.23
N PRO A 6 -9.09 10.22 10.04
CA PRO A 6 -9.06 9.40 8.84
C PRO A 6 -7.92 8.39 8.93
N LEU A 7 -8.09 7.23 8.27
CA LEU A 7 -7.09 6.18 8.21
C LEU A 7 -6.29 6.29 6.91
N LEU A 8 -4.96 6.34 7.04
CA LEU A 8 -4.02 6.10 5.94
C LEU A 8 -3.43 4.70 6.10
N LEU A 9 -3.91 3.74 5.32
CA LEU A 9 -3.44 2.36 5.34
C LEU A 9 -2.45 2.13 4.19
N VAL A 10 -1.18 1.89 4.52
CA VAL A 10 -0.09 1.71 3.55
C VAL A 10 0.24 0.23 3.41
N PHE A 11 -0.04 -0.34 2.25
CA PHE A 11 0.38 -1.68 1.88
C PHE A 11 1.77 -1.65 1.26
N ALA A 12 2.63 -2.56 1.71
CA ALA A 12 4.01 -2.73 1.25
C ALA A 12 4.33 -4.18 0.93
N GLY A 13 5.45 -4.43 0.25
CA GLY A 13 5.95 -5.76 -0.09
C GLY A 13 6.31 -5.89 -1.57
N LEU A 14 7.09 -6.89 -1.91
CA LEU A 14 7.58 -7.12 -3.26
C LEU A 14 6.48 -7.50 -4.27
N PRO A 15 6.68 -7.27 -5.57
CA PRO A 15 5.79 -7.80 -6.62
C PRO A 15 5.60 -9.31 -6.46
N GLY A 16 4.39 -9.81 -6.69
CA GLY A 16 4.08 -11.25 -6.51
C GLY A 16 3.69 -11.68 -5.10
N ALA A 17 3.91 -10.86 -4.06
CA ALA A 17 3.57 -11.21 -2.68
C ALA A 17 2.06 -11.32 -2.38
N GLY A 18 1.18 -10.79 -3.24
CA GLY A 18 -0.28 -10.85 -3.03
C GLY A 18 -0.92 -9.56 -2.56
N LYS A 19 -0.14 -8.46 -2.43
CA LYS A 19 -0.61 -7.15 -1.93
C LYS A 19 -1.92 -6.67 -2.52
N SER A 20 -1.98 -6.50 -3.84
CA SER A 20 -3.12 -5.87 -4.51
C SER A 20 -4.42 -6.67 -4.37
N THR A 21 -4.33 -7.99 -4.25
CA THR A 21 -5.49 -8.83 -4.00
C THR A 21 -6.05 -8.58 -2.61
N LEU A 22 -5.18 -8.55 -1.60
CA LEU A 22 -5.57 -8.26 -0.22
C LEU A 22 -6.02 -6.81 -0.05
N ALA A 23 -5.26 -5.86 -0.60
CA ALA A 23 -5.55 -4.43 -0.54
C ALA A 23 -6.93 -4.08 -1.10
N ARG A 24 -7.30 -4.67 -2.25
CA ARG A 24 -8.61 -4.47 -2.87
C ARG A 24 -9.76 -4.90 -1.96
N GLU A 25 -9.67 -6.08 -1.35
CA GLU A 25 -10.73 -6.59 -0.47
C GLU A 25 -10.81 -5.80 0.84
N VAL A 26 -9.66 -5.44 1.42
CA VAL A 26 -9.62 -4.58 2.61
C VAL A 26 -10.23 -3.20 2.31
N ALA A 27 -9.85 -2.57 1.20
CA ALA A 27 -10.42 -1.27 0.80
C ALA A 27 -11.93 -1.34 0.60
N ARG A 28 -12.43 -2.42 -0.04
CA ARG A 28 -13.86 -2.64 -0.23
C ARG A 28 -14.62 -2.75 1.10
N VAL A 29 -14.08 -3.46 2.08
CA VAL A 29 -14.72 -3.62 3.40
C VAL A 29 -14.68 -2.33 4.21
N LEU A 30 -13.58 -1.59 4.16
CA LEU A 30 -13.41 -0.32 4.87
C LEU A 30 -14.15 0.86 4.21
N GLY A 31 -14.56 0.74 2.94
CA GLY A 31 -15.04 1.87 2.14
C GLY A 31 -13.94 2.90 1.87
N ALA A 32 -12.67 2.49 1.93
CA ALA A 32 -11.51 3.34 1.70
C ALA A 32 -11.25 3.55 0.20
N VAL A 33 -10.74 4.72 -0.15
CA VAL A 33 -10.23 4.96 -1.50
C VAL A 33 -8.96 4.13 -1.70
N TRP A 34 -8.95 3.22 -2.68
CA TRP A 34 -7.81 2.40 -3.02
C TRP A 34 -6.96 3.07 -4.12
N LEU A 35 -5.79 3.54 -3.75
CA LEU A 35 -4.82 4.15 -4.65
C LEU A 35 -3.68 3.17 -4.92
N ARG A 36 -3.69 2.63 -6.13
CA ARG A 36 -2.68 1.70 -6.61
C ARG A 36 -1.68 2.44 -7.48
N VAL A 37 -0.44 2.59 -7.00
CA VAL A 37 0.62 3.35 -7.70
C VAL A 37 0.89 2.78 -9.08
N ASP A 38 0.93 1.45 -9.24
CA ASP A 38 1.09 0.80 -10.56
C ASP A 38 -0.01 1.21 -11.56
N THR A 39 -1.25 1.45 -11.10
CA THR A 39 -2.35 1.89 -11.98
C THR A 39 -2.13 3.32 -12.46
N ILE A 40 -1.64 4.18 -11.58
CA ILE A 40 -1.31 5.57 -11.91
C ILE A 40 -0.14 5.59 -12.90
N GLU A 41 0.94 4.86 -12.62
CA GLU A 41 2.10 4.76 -13.51
C GLU A 41 1.68 4.25 -14.91
N ALA A 42 0.88 3.18 -14.96
CA ALA A 42 0.35 2.67 -16.23
C ALA A 42 -0.49 3.72 -16.98
N SER A 43 -1.22 4.57 -16.26
CA SER A 43 -2.01 5.64 -16.89
C SER A 43 -1.13 6.75 -17.44
N LEU A 44 -0.03 7.10 -16.77
CA LEU A 44 0.97 8.03 -17.27
C LEU A 44 1.62 7.51 -18.56
N LEU A 45 1.96 6.21 -18.61
CA LEU A 45 2.49 5.57 -19.81
C LEU A 45 1.46 5.57 -20.97
N LYS A 46 0.19 5.32 -20.69
CA LYS A 46 -0.90 5.42 -21.69
C LYS A 46 -1.06 6.86 -22.23
N ALA A 47 -0.79 7.86 -21.41
CA ALA A 47 -0.80 9.26 -21.80
C ALA A 47 0.42 9.69 -22.63
N GLY A 48 1.35 8.77 -22.91
CA GLY A 48 2.52 8.99 -23.75
C GLY A 48 3.82 9.30 -23.02
N LEU A 49 3.85 9.23 -21.68
CA LEU A 49 5.11 9.35 -20.93
C LEU A 49 5.95 8.09 -21.14
N VAL A 50 7.27 8.25 -21.14
CA VAL A 50 8.21 7.13 -21.23
C VAL A 50 8.44 6.52 -19.85
N ARG A 51 8.59 5.20 -19.78
CA ARG A 51 8.96 4.52 -18.54
C ARG A 51 10.34 4.98 -18.07
N SER A 52 10.39 5.59 -16.90
CA SER A 52 11.60 6.09 -16.26
C SER A 52 11.44 6.12 -14.74
N PHE A 53 12.51 6.45 -14.03
CA PHE A 53 12.46 6.71 -12.59
C PHE A 53 11.50 7.87 -12.27
N GLU A 54 11.55 8.94 -13.07
CA GLU A 54 10.72 10.14 -12.90
C GLU A 54 9.23 9.83 -13.09
N THR A 55 8.89 8.98 -14.07
CA THR A 55 7.50 8.56 -14.29
C THR A 55 6.99 7.70 -13.12
N GLY A 56 7.84 6.82 -12.59
CA GLY A 56 7.53 6.08 -11.37
C GLY A 56 7.35 6.98 -10.15
N LEU A 57 8.24 7.95 -9.96
CA LEU A 57 8.14 8.96 -8.90
C LEU A 57 6.87 9.80 -9.05
N ALA A 58 6.54 10.26 -10.27
CA ALA A 58 5.33 11.02 -10.54
C ALA A 58 4.07 10.24 -10.13
N ALA A 59 4.05 8.92 -10.33
CA ALA A 59 2.93 8.09 -9.89
C ALA A 59 2.75 8.10 -8.36
N TYR A 60 3.84 8.09 -7.60
CA TYR A 60 3.79 8.24 -6.15
C TYR A 60 3.30 9.63 -5.72
N VAL A 61 3.78 10.70 -6.36
CA VAL A 61 3.36 12.08 -6.08
C VAL A 61 1.87 12.24 -6.35
N VAL A 62 1.37 11.77 -7.49
CA VAL A 62 -0.06 11.81 -7.82
C VAL A 62 -0.88 11.02 -6.80
N ALA A 63 -0.42 9.83 -6.40
CA ALA A 63 -1.10 9.04 -5.37
C ALA A 63 -1.16 9.78 -4.03
N ARG A 64 -0.06 10.46 -3.64
CA ARG A 64 0.01 11.26 -2.42
C ARG A 64 -0.98 12.42 -2.44
N ASP A 65 -1.01 13.19 -3.53
CA ASP A 65 -1.84 14.39 -3.61
C ASP A 65 -3.34 14.02 -3.61
N VAL A 66 -3.73 12.97 -4.35
CA VAL A 66 -5.11 12.44 -4.31
C VAL A 66 -5.48 11.89 -2.93
N ALA A 67 -4.50 11.26 -2.25
CA ALA A 67 -4.71 10.77 -0.88
C ALA A 67 -4.90 11.94 0.11
N GLU A 68 -4.13 13.02 -0.05
CA GLU A 68 -4.23 14.23 0.77
C GLU A 68 -5.63 14.83 0.71
N ASP A 69 -6.15 15.05 -0.50
CA ASP A 69 -7.51 15.58 -0.71
C ASP A 69 -8.56 14.73 0.01
N ARG A 70 -8.45 13.41 -0.10
CA ARG A 70 -9.41 12.49 0.52
C ARG A 70 -9.31 12.49 2.05
N LEU A 71 -8.08 12.48 2.60
CA LEU A 71 -7.85 12.51 4.04
C LEU A 71 -8.32 13.82 4.67
N GLN A 72 -8.12 14.96 4.00
CA GLN A 72 -8.61 16.27 4.44
C GLN A 72 -10.14 16.33 4.53
N LEU A 73 -10.84 15.58 3.69
CA LEU A 73 -12.29 15.40 3.75
C LEU A 73 -12.75 14.36 4.80
N GLY A 74 -11.82 13.85 5.61
CA GLY A 74 -12.11 12.87 6.66
C GLY A 74 -12.35 11.44 6.17
N GLY A 75 -11.99 11.13 4.92
CA GLY A 75 -12.17 9.80 4.35
C GLY A 75 -10.93 8.94 4.45
N ASP A 76 -11.12 7.63 4.57
CA ASP A 76 -10.05 6.65 4.66
C ASP A 76 -9.41 6.39 3.28
N VAL A 77 -8.09 6.17 3.27
CA VAL A 77 -7.28 5.88 2.06
C VAL A 77 -6.42 4.64 2.27
N LEU A 78 -6.31 3.82 1.23
CA LEU A 78 -5.42 2.68 1.17
C LEU A 78 -4.43 2.87 -0.01
N ILE A 79 -3.14 2.90 0.30
CA ILE A 79 -2.05 2.96 -0.68
C ILE A 79 -1.57 1.54 -0.97
N ASP A 80 -1.50 1.16 -2.24
CA ASP A 80 -0.98 -0.12 -2.71
C ASP A 80 0.23 0.11 -3.61
N ALA A 81 1.43 -0.12 -3.06
CA ALA A 81 2.70 0.01 -3.75
C ALA A 81 3.77 -0.90 -3.13
N VAL A 82 4.97 -0.95 -3.71
CA VAL A 82 6.08 -1.71 -3.15
C VAL A 82 6.55 -1.12 -1.82
N ASN A 83 6.67 0.21 -1.72
CA ASN A 83 7.08 0.95 -0.52
C ASN A 83 8.37 0.38 0.13
N GLY A 84 9.33 -0.03 -0.72
CA GLY A 84 10.54 -0.72 -0.31
C GLY A 84 11.66 0.19 0.19
N VAL A 85 11.61 1.49 -0.11
CA VAL A 85 12.69 2.45 0.15
C VAL A 85 12.22 3.60 1.03
N GLU A 86 13.15 4.17 1.79
CA GLU A 86 12.83 5.21 2.79
C GLU A 86 12.17 6.47 2.19
N PRO A 87 12.56 6.99 1.01
CA PRO A 87 11.87 8.15 0.45
C PRO A 87 10.36 7.96 0.25
N ALA A 88 9.94 6.75 -0.19
CA ALA A 88 8.51 6.44 -0.34
C ALA A 88 7.80 6.36 1.02
N ARG A 89 8.46 5.79 2.04
CA ARG A 89 7.93 5.66 3.41
C ARG A 89 7.78 7.01 4.08
N THR A 90 8.78 7.87 3.94
CA THR A 90 8.77 9.26 4.44
C THR A 90 7.62 10.05 3.85
N MET A 91 7.37 9.94 2.55
CA MET A 91 6.22 10.59 1.89
C MET A 91 4.88 10.25 2.58
N TRP A 92 4.65 8.98 2.92
CA TRP A 92 3.41 8.56 3.60
C TRP A 92 3.37 8.97 5.07
N ARG A 93 4.52 9.06 5.73
CA ARG A 93 4.64 9.55 7.10
C ARG A 93 4.25 11.02 7.18
N GLU A 94 4.88 11.85 6.34
CA GLU A 94 4.60 13.28 6.25
C GLU A 94 3.14 13.58 5.86
N LEU A 95 2.58 12.83 4.91
CA LEU A 95 1.18 12.93 4.54
C LEU A 95 0.25 12.67 5.73
N ALA A 96 0.50 11.60 6.47
CA ALA A 96 -0.33 11.25 7.63
C ALA A 96 -0.25 12.33 8.73
N GLU A 97 0.94 12.86 8.98
CA GLU A 97 1.17 13.95 9.95
C GLU A 97 0.45 15.22 9.52
N GLY A 98 0.61 15.63 8.25
CA GLY A 98 -0.03 16.85 7.71
C GLY A 98 -1.55 16.78 7.71
N CYS A 99 -2.12 15.62 7.49
CA CYS A 99 -3.58 15.39 7.51
C CYS A 99 -4.13 14.96 8.88
N HIS A 100 -3.30 14.85 9.91
CA HIS A 100 -3.68 14.30 11.22
C HIS A 100 -4.35 12.90 11.10
N ALA A 101 -3.91 12.10 10.11
CA ALA A 101 -4.43 10.76 9.86
C ALA A 101 -3.79 9.70 10.77
N ASP A 102 -4.54 8.64 11.07
CA ASP A 102 -4.00 7.44 11.73
C ASP A 102 -3.31 6.57 10.67
N ARG A 103 -1.97 6.54 10.68
CA ARG A 103 -1.20 5.76 9.71
C ARG A 103 -0.99 4.33 10.20
N ARG A 104 -1.27 3.37 9.31
CA ARG A 104 -1.04 1.94 9.52
C ARG A 104 -0.28 1.35 8.34
N ILE A 105 0.58 0.39 8.63
CA ILE A 105 1.40 -0.27 7.62
C ILE A 105 1.11 -1.76 7.64
N VAL A 106 0.87 -2.31 6.46
CA VAL A 106 0.70 -3.75 6.24
C VAL A 106 1.75 -4.21 5.24
N GLU A 107 2.69 -5.01 5.70
CA GLU A 107 3.68 -5.64 4.84
C GLU A 107 3.20 -7.02 4.42
N VAL A 108 3.01 -7.22 3.12
CA VAL A 108 2.63 -8.54 2.58
C VAL A 108 3.88 -9.23 2.07
N VAL A 109 4.16 -10.41 2.63
CA VAL A 109 5.31 -11.22 2.29
C VAL A 109 4.88 -12.54 1.65
N CYS A 110 5.77 -13.16 0.89
CA CYS A 110 5.68 -14.55 0.44
C CYS A 110 6.88 -15.30 1.00
N PRO A 111 6.73 -16.06 2.10
CA PRO A 111 7.87 -16.65 2.81
C PRO A 111 8.62 -17.70 1.99
N SER A 112 7.94 -18.44 1.12
CA SER A 112 8.56 -19.41 0.21
C SER A 112 9.11 -18.72 -1.02
N LEU A 113 10.43 -18.77 -1.22
CA LEU A 113 11.08 -18.24 -2.42
C LEU A 113 10.61 -18.93 -3.69
N GLU A 114 10.39 -20.25 -3.66
CA GLU A 114 9.90 -21.02 -4.77
C GLU A 114 8.49 -20.60 -5.19
N GLU A 115 7.58 -20.49 -4.23
CA GLU A 115 6.21 -20.02 -4.47
C GLU A 115 6.20 -18.55 -4.96
N HIS A 116 7.04 -17.71 -4.39
CA HIS A 116 7.16 -16.32 -4.80
C HIS A 116 7.64 -16.20 -6.25
N ARG A 117 8.69 -16.96 -6.61
CA ARG A 117 9.20 -17.05 -7.98
C ARG A 117 8.10 -17.55 -8.93
N ARG A 118 7.43 -18.63 -8.60
CA ARG A 118 6.32 -19.19 -9.40
C ARG A 118 5.24 -18.14 -9.65
N ARG A 119 4.85 -17.37 -8.62
CA ARG A 119 3.85 -16.31 -8.74
C ARG A 119 4.29 -15.17 -9.63
N VAL A 120 5.55 -14.76 -9.55
CA VAL A 120 6.11 -13.70 -10.40
C VAL A 120 6.16 -14.15 -11.85
N GLU A 121 6.69 -15.36 -12.12
CA GLU A 121 6.87 -15.90 -13.48
C GLU A 121 5.54 -16.29 -14.17
N SER A 122 4.55 -16.77 -13.40
CA SER A 122 3.23 -17.12 -13.94
C SER A 122 2.33 -15.91 -14.21
N ARG A 123 2.68 -14.74 -13.68
CA ARG A 123 1.87 -13.54 -13.75
C ARG A 123 2.26 -12.69 -14.96
N GLY A 124 1.33 -12.51 -15.90
CA GLY A 124 1.43 -11.43 -16.90
C GLY A 124 1.38 -10.05 -16.27
N SER A 125 1.50 -8.99 -17.08
CA SER A 125 1.30 -7.63 -16.58
C SER A 125 -0.11 -7.48 -15.98
N ALA A 126 -0.16 -7.18 -14.70
CA ALA A 126 -1.42 -6.92 -14.01
C ALA A 126 -1.98 -5.53 -14.32
N THR A 127 -1.19 -4.67 -14.96
CA THR A 127 -1.53 -3.27 -15.21
C THR A 127 -0.89 -2.79 -16.51
N PRO A 128 -1.33 -3.31 -17.70
CA PRO A 128 -0.78 -2.86 -18.98
C PRO A 128 -0.96 -1.35 -19.19
N PRO A 129 0.00 -0.66 -19.81
CA PRO A 129 1.21 -1.16 -20.47
C PRO A 129 2.44 -1.35 -19.56
N LEU A 130 2.30 -1.21 -18.24
CA LEU A 130 3.38 -1.45 -17.31
C LEU A 130 3.80 -2.93 -17.39
N PRO A 131 5.05 -3.28 -17.75
CA PRO A 131 5.48 -4.65 -17.89
C PRO A 131 5.50 -5.37 -16.53
N ALA A 132 5.26 -6.68 -16.57
CA ALA A 132 5.49 -7.50 -15.38
C ALA A 132 7.00 -7.54 -15.08
N PRO A 133 7.41 -7.39 -13.82
CA PRO A 133 8.81 -7.55 -13.47
C PRO A 133 9.25 -9.01 -13.62
N THR A 134 10.50 -9.22 -14.03
CA THR A 134 11.15 -10.53 -14.00
C THR A 134 11.45 -10.96 -12.56
N TRP A 135 11.70 -12.27 -12.34
CA TRP A 135 12.10 -12.75 -11.03
C TRP A 135 13.43 -12.11 -10.55
N ASP A 136 14.39 -11.92 -11.45
CA ASP A 136 15.67 -11.28 -11.10
C ASP A 136 15.48 -9.83 -10.67
N GLU A 137 14.62 -9.06 -11.35
CA GLU A 137 14.27 -7.69 -10.94
C GLU A 137 13.59 -7.66 -9.56
N VAL A 138 12.75 -8.65 -9.25
CA VAL A 138 12.10 -8.74 -7.93
C VAL A 138 13.11 -9.10 -6.85
N ARG A 139 13.98 -10.09 -7.11
CA ARG A 139 14.97 -10.58 -6.14
C ARG A 139 16.06 -9.56 -5.82
N THR A 140 16.45 -8.74 -6.80
CA THR A 140 17.50 -7.72 -6.64
C THR A 140 16.96 -6.34 -6.30
N ARG A 141 15.62 -6.20 -6.22
CA ARG A 141 14.99 -4.92 -5.88
C ARG A 141 15.38 -4.51 -4.47
N GLU A 142 15.82 -3.26 -4.34
CA GLU A 142 16.07 -2.67 -3.04
C GLU A 142 14.79 -2.69 -2.19
N TYR A 143 14.88 -3.31 -1.04
CA TYR A 143 13.81 -3.39 -0.05
C TYR A 143 14.41 -3.34 1.35
N VAL A 144 14.35 -2.16 1.95
CA VAL A 144 14.91 -1.91 3.27
C VAL A 144 14.00 -2.54 4.34
N PRO A 145 14.51 -3.21 5.38
CA PRO A 145 13.71 -3.61 6.53
C PRO A 145 12.96 -2.43 7.15
N TRP A 146 11.78 -2.68 7.70
CA TRP A 146 11.04 -1.67 8.43
C TRP A 146 11.66 -1.45 9.82
N ASP A 147 11.83 -0.18 10.21
CA ASP A 147 12.31 0.25 11.52
C ASP A 147 11.16 0.71 12.45
N GLU A 148 9.93 0.59 12.00
CA GLU A 148 8.72 0.97 12.72
C GLU A 148 7.72 -0.21 12.77
N PRO A 149 6.71 -0.16 13.66
CA PRO A 149 5.73 -1.24 13.79
C PRO A 149 4.93 -1.43 12.51
N VAL A 150 4.97 -2.66 11.96
CA VAL A 150 4.20 -3.08 10.80
C VAL A 150 3.43 -4.36 11.10
N LEU A 151 2.25 -4.51 10.51
CA LEU A 151 1.56 -5.80 10.47
C LEU A 151 2.12 -6.62 9.30
N GLN A 152 2.90 -7.64 9.59
CA GLN A 152 3.33 -8.57 8.55
C GLN A 152 2.26 -9.64 8.29
N VAL A 153 1.97 -9.86 7.01
CA VAL A 153 0.95 -10.79 6.52
C VAL A 153 1.56 -11.74 5.49
N ASP A 154 1.36 -13.04 5.69
CA ASP A 154 1.73 -14.05 4.69
C ASP A 154 0.68 -14.07 3.57
N GLY A 155 1.06 -13.59 2.38
CA GLY A 155 0.20 -13.55 1.21
C GLY A 155 -0.09 -14.91 0.58
N THR A 156 0.41 -16.02 1.16
CA THR A 156 0.09 -17.39 0.73
C THR A 156 -1.12 -17.95 1.47
N LEU A 157 -1.47 -17.39 2.62
CA LEU A 157 -2.63 -17.80 3.41
C LEU A 157 -3.96 -17.41 2.75
N PRO A 158 -5.08 -18.03 3.16
CA PRO A 158 -6.41 -17.73 2.62
C PRO A 158 -6.76 -16.24 2.73
N LEU A 159 -7.27 -15.68 1.63
CA LEU A 159 -7.61 -14.26 1.56
C LEU A 159 -8.55 -13.79 2.67
N PRO A 160 -9.64 -14.52 3.06
CA PRO A 160 -10.53 -14.08 4.14
C PRO A 160 -9.83 -13.98 5.50
N GLU A 161 -8.88 -14.88 5.78
CA GLU A 161 -8.09 -14.87 7.00
C GLU A 161 -7.22 -13.60 7.07
N ASN A 162 -6.49 -13.33 5.98
CA ASN A 162 -5.66 -12.14 5.86
C ASN A 162 -6.47 -10.84 5.94
N VAL A 163 -7.65 -10.79 5.32
CA VAL A 163 -8.57 -9.64 5.43
C VAL A 163 -8.97 -9.43 6.88
N SER A 164 -9.40 -10.48 7.59
CA SER A 164 -9.79 -10.41 9.00
C SER A 164 -8.65 -9.91 9.89
N LYS A 165 -7.42 -10.38 9.64
CA LYS A 165 -6.22 -9.96 10.37
C LYS A 165 -5.93 -8.47 10.19
N VAL A 166 -6.01 -7.96 8.95
CA VAL A 166 -5.80 -6.54 8.65
C VAL A 166 -6.90 -5.68 9.26
N LEU A 167 -8.16 -6.08 9.14
CA LEU A 167 -9.28 -5.33 9.73
C LEU A 167 -9.17 -5.27 11.26
N GLY A 168 -8.78 -6.37 11.91
CA GLY A 168 -8.50 -6.40 13.35
C GLY A 168 -7.38 -5.41 13.74
N TYR A 169 -6.31 -5.37 12.97
CA TYR A 169 -5.21 -4.43 13.17
C TYR A 169 -5.66 -2.96 13.03
N CYS A 170 -6.52 -2.65 12.06
CA CYS A 170 -7.08 -1.31 11.90
C CYS A 170 -8.03 -0.92 13.05
N ALA A 171 -8.74 -1.88 13.66
CA ALA A 171 -9.72 -1.62 14.72
C ALA A 171 -9.09 -1.39 16.11
N LEU A 172 -7.90 -1.91 16.39
CA LEU A 172 -7.25 -1.88 17.70
C LEU A 172 -6.96 -0.47 18.23
N THR A 173 -6.92 0.54 17.39
CA THR A 173 -6.58 1.93 17.76
C THR A 173 -7.73 2.88 17.90
N SER A 174 -8.93 2.52 17.47
CA SER A 174 -10.12 3.33 17.80
C SER A 174 -10.39 3.35 19.31
N ARG A 175 -9.70 2.54 20.11
CA ARG A 175 -9.86 2.38 21.57
C ARG A 175 -8.81 3.09 22.43
N SER A 176 -7.71 3.60 21.87
CA SER A 176 -6.57 4.13 22.64
C SER A 176 -6.44 5.66 22.73
N SER A 177 -7.45 6.43 22.36
CA SER A 177 -7.50 7.85 22.74
C SER A 177 -8.00 7.97 24.18
N PRO A 178 -7.17 8.42 25.15
CA PRO A 178 -7.68 8.73 26.49
C PRO A 178 -8.71 9.84 26.36
N ARG A 179 -9.90 9.61 26.93
CA ARG A 179 -10.89 10.67 27.13
C ARG A 179 -10.21 11.78 27.92
N ARG A 180 -9.92 12.92 27.29
CA ARG A 180 -9.66 14.13 28.05
C ARG A 180 -11.00 14.47 28.68
N THR A 181 -11.12 14.25 29.97
CA THR A 181 -12.16 14.84 30.83
C THR A 181 -12.00 16.34 30.86
N PRO A 182 -13.11 17.09 30.87
CA PRO A 182 -13.13 18.54 30.86
C PRO A 182 -12.50 19.15 32.11
#